data_3315a66c57081093a757e3c82a9c17af
#
_entry.id   3315a66c57081093a757e3c82a9c17af
#
_cell.length_a   1.000
_cell.length_b   1.000
_cell.length_c   1.000
_cell.angle_alpha   90.00
_cell.angle_beta   90.00
_cell.angle_gamma   90.00
#
_symmetry.space_group_name_H-M   'P 1'
#
loop_
_entity.id
_entity.type
_entity.pdbx_description
1 polymer ?
#
loop_
_entity_poly.entity_id
_entity_poly.type
_entity_poly.pdbx_seq_one_letter_code
_entity_poly.pdbx_strand_id
1 'polypeptide(L)'
;MTIQLLRRIAAPAAFLLAAACNTAFGGQPCAEQASTIEGKARSAQLSGQLRTLLEKQEHSLVLVARAGANLTEFGLHFSHVGVAWRDHPSGRWFTFHLLNRCGTGQSDLLEQSLEDFFNVDLYDYEALVSAPSFPV
;
A
#
# COMPACT_ATOMS: atom_id res chain seq x y z
N MET A 1 78.68 -26.09 -6.75
CA MET A 1 77.35 -26.47 -7.29
C MET A 1 76.35 -26.16 -6.21
N THR A 2 75.76 -24.93 -6.27
CA THR A 2 74.96 -24.39 -5.19
C THR A 2 73.50 -24.27 -5.71
N ILE A 3 72.62 -25.09 -5.17
CA ILE A 3 71.19 -25.14 -5.51
C ILE A 3 70.48 -24.07 -4.67
N GLN A 4 70.00 -23.01 -5.32
CA GLN A 4 69.16 -22.02 -4.65
C GLN A 4 67.70 -22.49 -4.69
N LEU A 5 67.15 -22.72 -3.50
CA LEU A 5 65.76 -23.09 -3.29
C LEU A 5 64.90 -21.81 -3.29
N LEU A 6 64.18 -21.59 -4.39
CA LEU A 6 63.18 -20.50 -4.43
C LEU A 6 61.98 -20.89 -3.58
N ARG A 7 61.88 -20.30 -2.40
CA ARG A 7 60.63 -20.30 -1.61
C ARG A 7 59.64 -19.38 -2.26
N ARG A 8 58.63 -19.96 -2.90
CA ARG A 8 57.40 -19.24 -3.34
C ARG A 8 56.56 -18.97 -2.11
N ILE A 9 56.51 -17.68 -1.68
CA ILE A 9 55.58 -17.20 -0.66
C ILE A 9 54.24 -17.04 -1.36
N ALA A 10 53.34 -17.95 -1.10
CA ALA A 10 51.91 -17.82 -1.49
C ALA A 10 51.26 -16.83 -0.48
N ALA A 11 50.96 -15.63 -0.96
CA ALA A 11 50.18 -14.69 -0.19
C ALA A 11 48.70 -15.17 -0.19
N PRO A 12 48.05 -15.29 0.95
CA PRO A 12 46.62 -15.57 0.98
C PRO A 12 45.89 -14.30 0.49
N ALA A 13 45.23 -14.39 -0.64
CA ALA A 13 44.26 -13.41 -1.07
C ALA A 13 43.08 -13.43 -0.11
N ALA A 14 43.10 -12.54 0.86
CA ALA A 14 41.94 -12.26 1.71
C ALA A 14 40.86 -11.62 0.83
N PHE A 15 39.92 -12.44 0.37
CA PHE A 15 38.69 -11.99 -0.24
C PHE A 15 37.85 -11.32 0.85
N LEU A 16 38.00 -10.00 0.99
CA LEU A 16 37.07 -9.16 1.74
C LEU A 16 35.75 -9.14 0.95
N LEU A 17 34.87 -10.11 1.26
CA LEU A 17 33.45 -10.01 0.92
C LEU A 17 32.89 -8.86 1.76
N ALA A 18 32.96 -7.66 1.23
CA ALA A 18 32.14 -6.55 1.73
C ALA A 18 30.68 -6.95 1.46
N ALA A 19 30.04 -7.54 2.48
CA ALA A 19 28.58 -7.69 2.49
C ALA A 19 28.02 -6.25 2.47
N ALA A 20 27.72 -5.75 1.28
CA ALA A 20 26.89 -4.57 1.12
C ALA A 20 25.52 -4.97 1.69
N CYS A 21 25.29 -4.68 2.97
CA CYS A 21 23.95 -4.62 3.53
C CYS A 21 23.22 -3.52 2.78
N ASN A 22 22.62 -3.88 1.64
CA ASN A 22 21.58 -3.07 1.05
C ASN A 22 20.43 -3.09 2.05
N THR A 23 20.35 -2.10 2.92
CA THR A 23 19.15 -1.82 3.67
C THR A 23 18.09 -1.48 2.62
N ALA A 24 17.25 -2.46 2.30
CA ALA A 24 16.07 -2.21 1.50
C ALA A 24 15.19 -1.26 2.32
N PHE A 25 15.26 0.03 2.03
CA PHE A 25 14.29 1.00 2.50
C PHE A 25 13.00 0.71 1.71
N GLY A 26 12.19 -0.21 2.24
CA GLY A 26 10.84 -0.41 1.76
C GLY A 26 10.00 0.79 2.17
N GLY A 27 9.54 1.53 1.18
CA GLY A 27 8.64 2.66 1.40
C GLY A 27 8.69 3.61 0.22
N GLN A 28 7.53 3.99 -0.29
CA GLN A 28 7.44 5.05 -1.30
C GLN A 28 7.86 6.38 -0.66
N PRO A 29 8.61 7.25 -1.36
CA PRO A 29 8.86 8.59 -0.87
C PRO A 29 7.53 9.32 -0.69
N CYS A 30 7.41 10.11 0.37
CA CYS A 30 6.24 10.95 0.59
C CYS A 30 6.24 12.09 -0.42
N ALA A 31 5.56 11.90 -1.52
CA ALA A 31 5.12 13.02 -2.32
C ALA A 31 3.83 13.55 -1.69
N GLU A 32 3.86 14.69 -1.05
CA GLU A 32 2.65 15.47 -0.78
C GLU A 32 2.09 15.93 -2.12
N GLN A 33 1.32 15.07 -2.77
CA GLN A 33 0.47 15.52 -3.85
C GLN A 33 -0.73 16.22 -3.22
N ALA A 34 -0.69 17.56 -3.24
CA ALA A 34 -1.84 18.33 -2.83
C ALA A 34 -3.00 18.01 -3.79
N SER A 35 -4.02 17.32 -3.28
CA SER A 35 -5.19 16.98 -4.07
C SER A 35 -5.85 18.26 -4.60
N THR A 36 -6.16 18.29 -5.89
CA THR A 36 -6.83 19.41 -6.55
C THR A 36 -8.27 19.55 -6.05
N ILE A 37 -8.86 20.72 -6.22
CA ILE A 37 -10.30 20.95 -5.90
C ILE A 37 -11.17 19.97 -6.70
N GLU A 38 -10.85 19.77 -7.97
CA GLU A 38 -11.55 18.83 -8.83
C GLU A 38 -11.36 17.38 -8.35
N GLY A 39 -10.14 16.98 -7.98
CA GLY A 39 -9.85 15.67 -7.42
C GLY A 39 -10.68 15.40 -6.16
N LYS A 40 -10.75 16.34 -5.25
CA LYS A 40 -11.59 16.25 -4.04
C LYS A 40 -13.08 16.08 -4.38
N ALA A 41 -13.59 16.86 -5.34
CA ALA A 41 -14.98 16.75 -5.76
C ALA A 41 -15.30 15.37 -6.37
N ARG A 42 -14.40 14.84 -7.20
CA ARG A 42 -14.54 13.49 -7.78
C ARG A 42 -14.45 12.40 -6.71
N SER A 43 -13.54 12.52 -5.74
CA SER A 43 -13.43 11.60 -4.61
C SER A 43 -14.70 11.60 -3.75
N ALA A 44 -15.27 12.78 -3.48
CA ALA A 44 -16.52 12.92 -2.73
C ALA A 44 -17.70 12.29 -3.50
N GLN A 45 -17.75 12.48 -4.81
CA GLN A 45 -18.76 11.84 -5.65
C GLN A 45 -18.66 10.31 -5.63
N LEU A 46 -17.42 9.78 -5.76
CA LEU A 46 -17.16 8.35 -5.73
C LEU A 46 -17.58 7.73 -4.39
N SER A 47 -17.15 8.33 -3.27
CA SER A 47 -17.50 7.83 -1.92
C SER A 47 -19.02 7.89 -1.67
N GLY A 48 -19.72 8.91 -2.15
CA GLY A 48 -21.17 9.01 -2.06
C GLY A 48 -21.91 7.94 -2.86
N GLN A 49 -21.45 7.66 -4.09
CA GLN A 49 -22.00 6.56 -4.91
C GLN A 49 -21.73 5.20 -4.27
N LEU A 50 -20.51 5.01 -3.75
CA LEU A 50 -20.13 3.78 -3.06
C LEU A 50 -20.97 3.57 -1.80
N ARG A 51 -21.18 4.59 -0.98
CA ARG A 51 -22.07 4.53 0.18
C ARG A 51 -23.46 4.07 -0.20
N THR A 52 -24.03 4.64 -1.27
CA THR A 52 -25.35 4.25 -1.77
C THR A 52 -25.40 2.78 -2.19
N LEU A 53 -24.33 2.26 -2.76
CA LEU A 53 -24.18 0.86 -3.13
C LEU A 53 -24.05 -0.04 -1.89
N LEU A 54 -23.23 0.38 -0.93
CA LEU A 54 -22.98 -0.35 0.32
C LEU A 54 -24.23 -0.47 1.19
N GLU A 55 -25.11 0.55 1.21
CA GLU A 55 -26.37 0.48 1.95
C GLU A 55 -27.34 -0.62 1.44
N LYS A 56 -27.10 -1.12 0.22
CA LYS A 56 -27.88 -2.22 -0.37
C LYS A 56 -27.27 -3.59 -0.12
N GLN A 57 -26.05 -3.64 0.50
CA GLN A 57 -25.39 -4.90 0.81
C GLN A 57 -26.04 -5.57 2.02
N GLU A 58 -26.16 -6.90 1.98
CA GLU A 58 -26.61 -7.70 3.11
C GLU A 58 -25.53 -7.85 4.18
N HIS A 59 -24.25 -7.89 3.75
CA HIS A 59 -23.11 -8.05 4.64
C HIS A 59 -22.78 -6.75 5.37
N SER A 60 -22.48 -6.86 6.66
CA SER A 60 -22.01 -5.74 7.49
C SER A 60 -20.51 -5.46 7.31
N LEU A 61 -19.77 -6.41 6.77
CA LEU A 61 -18.33 -6.30 6.44
C LEU A 61 -18.13 -6.60 4.98
N VAL A 62 -17.41 -5.70 4.29
CA VAL A 62 -17.04 -5.87 2.88
C VAL A 62 -15.61 -5.39 2.66
N LEU A 63 -14.94 -5.92 1.63
CA LEU A 63 -13.70 -5.35 1.15
C LEU A 63 -14.03 -4.19 0.20
N VAL A 64 -13.30 -3.10 0.35
CA VAL A 64 -13.33 -1.96 -0.57
C VAL A 64 -11.92 -1.70 -1.09
N ALA A 65 -11.79 -1.38 -2.37
CA ALA A 65 -10.51 -1.04 -2.95
C ALA A 65 -10.59 0.25 -3.75
N ARG A 66 -9.44 0.94 -3.85
CA ARG A 66 -9.28 2.20 -4.60
C ARG A 66 -8.04 2.15 -5.49
N ALA A 67 -8.08 2.87 -6.60
CA ALA A 67 -6.97 3.05 -7.52
C ALA A 67 -6.16 4.31 -7.12
N GLY A 68 -5.38 4.23 -6.04
CA GLY A 68 -4.57 5.35 -5.52
C GLY A 68 -3.25 5.54 -6.27
N ALA A 69 -2.74 4.53 -6.97
CA ALA A 69 -1.52 4.59 -7.75
C ALA A 69 -1.67 3.82 -9.07
N ASN A 70 -0.92 4.26 -10.09
CA ASN A 70 -0.87 3.52 -11.35
C ASN A 70 -0.05 2.23 -11.19
N LEU A 71 -0.71 1.10 -11.30
CA LEU A 71 -0.11 -0.24 -11.23
C LEU A 71 -0.31 -1.03 -12.54
N THR A 72 -0.58 -0.36 -13.65
CA THR A 72 -0.85 -1.00 -14.95
C THR A 72 0.32 -1.83 -15.46
N GLU A 73 1.57 -1.44 -15.14
CA GLU A 73 2.76 -2.23 -15.46
C GLU A 73 2.80 -3.60 -14.79
N PHE A 74 2.10 -3.76 -13.65
CA PHE A 74 1.96 -5.02 -12.92
C PHE A 74 0.67 -5.76 -13.26
N GLY A 75 -0.13 -5.26 -14.21
CA GLY A 75 -1.44 -5.81 -14.55
C GLY A 75 -2.48 -5.64 -13.44
N LEU A 76 -2.27 -4.69 -12.51
CA LEU A 76 -3.16 -4.38 -11.41
C LEU A 76 -3.84 -3.04 -11.64
N HIS A 77 -5.09 -2.93 -11.19
CA HIS A 77 -5.85 -1.67 -11.26
C HIS A 77 -5.98 -1.01 -9.88
N PHE A 78 -6.30 -1.80 -8.86
CA PHE A 78 -6.48 -1.29 -7.51
C PHE A 78 -5.18 -1.42 -6.71
N SER A 79 -4.73 -0.32 -6.13
CA SER A 79 -3.46 -0.23 -5.40
C SER A 79 -3.63 -0.29 -3.88
N HIS A 80 -4.86 -0.16 -3.37
CA HIS A 80 -5.11 -0.10 -1.95
C HIS A 80 -6.46 -0.74 -1.58
N VAL A 81 -6.45 -1.52 -0.50
CA VAL A 81 -7.61 -2.28 -0.02
C VAL A 81 -7.85 -1.95 1.45
N GLY A 82 -9.12 -1.85 1.82
CA GLY A 82 -9.58 -1.75 3.20
C GLY A 82 -10.76 -2.68 3.46
N VAL A 83 -11.08 -2.87 4.74
CA VAL A 83 -12.30 -3.53 5.21
C VAL A 83 -13.27 -2.46 5.65
N ALA A 84 -14.41 -2.34 5.00
CA ALA A 84 -15.48 -1.44 5.40
C ALA A 84 -16.47 -2.17 6.31
N TRP A 85 -16.73 -1.59 7.49
CA TRP A 85 -17.66 -2.08 8.49
C TRP A 85 -18.85 -1.13 8.64
N ARG A 86 -20.06 -1.65 8.36
CA ARG A 86 -21.30 -0.88 8.37
C ARG A 86 -21.68 -0.34 9.74
N ASP A 87 -21.59 -1.19 10.76
CA ASP A 87 -22.17 -0.92 12.09
C ASP A 87 -21.10 -0.49 13.09
N HIS A 88 -20.07 0.25 12.61
CA HIS A 88 -19.00 0.74 13.45
C HIS A 88 -19.49 1.80 14.45
N PRO A 89 -19.00 1.80 15.74
CA PRO A 89 -19.44 2.75 16.77
C PRO A 89 -19.25 4.23 16.41
N SER A 90 -18.21 4.55 15.62
CA SER A 90 -17.91 5.92 15.20
C SER A 90 -18.74 6.39 14.00
N GLY A 91 -19.54 5.52 13.39
CA GLY A 91 -20.39 5.87 12.23
C GLY A 91 -20.55 4.72 11.25
N ARG A 92 -21.50 4.86 10.32
CA ARG A 92 -21.74 3.85 9.30
C ARG A 92 -20.63 3.82 8.28
N TRP A 93 -20.19 2.61 7.93
CA TRP A 93 -19.17 2.34 6.92
C TRP A 93 -17.81 2.97 7.23
N PHE A 94 -17.28 2.67 8.42
CA PHE A 94 -15.88 2.91 8.72
C PHE A 94 -14.99 1.90 8.02
N THR A 95 -13.81 2.36 7.60
CA THR A 95 -12.86 1.55 6.84
C THR A 95 -11.58 1.36 7.64
N PHE A 96 -11.18 0.10 7.81
CA PHE A 96 -9.90 -0.29 8.37
C PHE A 96 -8.93 -0.63 7.25
N HIS A 97 -7.77 -0.05 7.26
CA HIS A 97 -6.75 -0.33 6.27
C HIS A 97 -5.34 -0.10 6.81
N LEU A 98 -4.35 -0.74 6.18
CA LEU A 98 -2.95 -0.51 6.48
C LEU A 98 -2.41 0.59 5.58
N LEU A 99 -1.75 1.58 6.15
CA LEU A 99 -1.06 2.62 5.41
C LEU A 99 0.42 2.63 5.79
N ASN A 100 1.29 2.56 4.79
CA ASN A 100 2.72 2.63 5.00
C ASN A 100 3.13 4.00 5.51
N ARG A 101 3.96 4.02 6.55
CA ARG A 101 4.64 5.24 6.97
C ARG A 101 5.65 5.61 5.91
N CYS A 102 5.53 6.83 5.44
CA CYS A 102 6.40 7.38 4.42
C CYS A 102 7.88 7.16 4.72
N GLY A 103 8.64 6.68 3.73
CA GLY A 103 10.09 6.47 3.83
C GLY A 103 10.50 5.35 4.79
N THR A 104 9.57 4.52 5.25
CA THR A 104 9.85 3.41 6.17
C THR A 104 9.26 2.10 5.66
N GLY A 105 9.72 0.96 6.20
CA GLY A 105 9.11 -0.36 6.00
C GLY A 105 7.99 -0.68 7.00
N GLN A 106 7.43 0.32 7.67
CA GLN A 106 6.39 0.15 8.69
C GLN A 106 5.04 0.63 8.17
N SER A 107 3.97 0.02 8.67
CA SER A 107 2.59 0.41 8.36
C SER A 107 1.82 0.65 9.65
N ASP A 108 0.88 1.58 9.60
CA ASP A 108 -0.11 1.81 10.64
C ASP A 108 -1.47 1.25 10.20
N LEU A 109 -2.18 0.66 11.14
CA LEU A 109 -3.59 0.36 10.95
C LEU A 109 -4.39 1.63 11.19
N LEU A 110 -5.07 2.10 10.17
CA LEU A 110 -5.93 3.28 10.24
C LEU A 110 -7.39 2.87 10.26
N GLU A 111 -8.15 3.67 10.98
CA GLU A 111 -9.60 3.63 11.06
C GLU A 111 -10.13 4.97 10.59
N GLN A 112 -10.85 4.99 9.48
CA GLN A 112 -11.30 6.22 8.83
C GLN A 112 -12.75 6.08 8.37
N SER A 113 -13.44 7.21 8.20
CA SER A 113 -14.71 7.21 7.47
C SER A 113 -14.52 6.72 6.03
N LEU A 114 -15.59 6.25 5.41
CA LEU A 114 -15.54 5.85 4.00
C LEU A 114 -15.10 7.03 3.11
N GLU A 115 -15.54 8.23 3.46
CA GLU A 115 -15.19 9.47 2.75
C GLU A 115 -13.69 9.75 2.85
N ASP A 116 -13.11 9.64 4.05
CA ASP A 116 -11.67 9.89 4.25
C ASP A 116 -10.81 8.83 3.56
N PHE A 117 -11.28 7.58 3.52
CA PHE A 117 -10.58 6.51 2.79
C PHE A 117 -10.44 6.85 1.31
N PHE A 118 -11.40 7.54 0.69
CA PHE A 118 -11.34 7.97 -0.71
C PHE A 118 -10.86 9.41 -0.89
N ASN A 119 -10.76 10.23 0.18
CA ASN A 119 -10.31 11.62 0.12
C ASN A 119 -8.79 11.73 0.02
N VAL A 120 -8.22 11.11 -1.00
CA VAL A 120 -6.80 11.13 -1.35
C VAL A 120 -6.69 11.45 -2.82
N ASP A 121 -5.48 11.74 -3.29
CA ASP A 121 -5.23 11.88 -4.73
C ASP A 121 -5.28 10.49 -5.37
N LEU A 122 -6.35 10.24 -6.13
CA LEU A 122 -6.57 8.97 -6.80
C LEU A 122 -6.00 9.04 -8.22
N TYR A 123 -5.31 7.98 -8.62
CA TYR A 123 -4.90 7.79 -10.01
C TYR A 123 -6.11 7.60 -10.92
N ASP A 124 -7.09 6.83 -10.45
CA ASP A 124 -8.37 6.65 -11.13
C ASP A 124 -9.53 6.63 -10.12
N TYR A 125 -10.67 7.22 -10.52
CA TYR A 125 -11.84 7.36 -9.66
C TYR A 125 -12.78 6.18 -9.78
N GLU A 126 -12.22 5.00 -9.54
CA GLU A 126 -12.94 3.73 -9.48
C GLU A 126 -12.78 3.08 -8.10
N ALA A 127 -13.80 2.34 -7.70
CA ALA A 127 -13.81 1.54 -6.49
C ALA A 127 -14.28 0.12 -6.78
N LEU A 128 -13.68 -0.85 -6.10
CA LEU A 128 -14.15 -2.23 -6.08
C LEU A 128 -14.78 -2.53 -4.73
N VAL A 129 -15.92 -3.23 -4.75
CA VAL A 129 -16.54 -3.83 -3.56
C VAL A 129 -16.56 -5.34 -3.73
N SER A 130 -16.12 -6.06 -2.71
CA SER A 130 -16.23 -7.52 -2.65
C SER A 130 -16.83 -7.92 -1.32
N ALA A 131 -17.96 -8.59 -1.37
CA ALA A 131 -18.55 -9.20 -0.19
C ALA A 131 -17.93 -10.58 0.07
N PRO A 132 -17.86 -11.03 1.34
CA PRO A 132 -17.42 -12.38 1.64
C PRO A 132 -18.41 -13.41 1.04
N SER A 133 -17.88 -14.54 0.59
CA SER A 133 -18.69 -15.63 0.03
C SER A 133 -19.30 -16.55 1.11
N PHE A 134 -19.05 -16.26 2.38
CA PHE A 134 -19.56 -16.98 3.54
C PHE A 134 -20.33 -16.04 4.47
N PRO A 135 -21.32 -16.50 5.23
CA PRO A 135 -22.01 -15.69 6.23
C PRO A 135 -21.04 -15.18 7.28
N VAL A 136 -21.07 -13.89 7.59
CA VAL A 136 -20.27 -13.23 8.62
C VAL A 136 -21.18 -12.85 9.77
#